data_0d9c3c778feaf74ef151f55aa0fa333e
#
_entry.id   0d9c3c778feaf74ef151f55aa0fa333e
#
_cell.length_a   1.000
_cell.length_b   1.000
_cell.length_c   1.000
_cell.angle_alpha   90.00
_cell.angle_beta   90.00
_cell.angle_gamma   90.00
#
_symmetry.space_group_name_H-M   'P 1'
#
loop_
_entity.id
_entity.type
_entity.pdbx_description
1 polymer ?
#
loop_
_entity_poly.entity_id
_entity_poly.type
_entity_poly.pdbx_seq_one_letter_code
_entity_poly.pdbx_strand_id
1 'polypeptide(L)'
;MERIRDHRCGAPPCQTVRVTATRPEPTPIAGRFVRLEPLQRAHLPALFLAIGHPLVFAGGYGGGPSGYRDFEEGFTDWAETYFCWDDGNPYAVILVGGPHDGELVGTTTLADFEPHREATHIGWTAYDPRVWGTAVHAEAKLLLLGLAFEHGFGRVKIQADALNERSRAAIGGIGATFEGIVRRDLPRADDSWRDSAVFSIIVEDWPRVRAGLEARLERHGDRPVLFRTRPA
;
A
#
# COMPACT_ATOMS: atom_id res chain seq x y z
N MET A 1 10.97 17.62 -62.34
CA MET A 1 12.05 17.47 -61.36
C MET A 1 11.64 18.24 -60.12
N GLU A 2 10.82 17.60 -59.28
CA GLU A 2 10.14 18.25 -58.15
C GLU A 2 10.94 17.96 -56.87
N ARG A 3 11.37 19.03 -56.19
CA ARG A 3 12.18 18.92 -54.97
C ARG A 3 11.28 18.56 -53.79
N ILE A 4 11.46 17.38 -53.24
CA ILE A 4 10.88 16.96 -51.98
C ILE A 4 11.46 17.84 -50.86
N ARG A 5 10.61 18.63 -50.19
CA ARG A 5 10.99 19.39 -48.99
C ARG A 5 11.07 18.45 -47.81
N ASP A 6 12.25 18.33 -47.29
CA ASP A 6 12.57 17.59 -46.06
C ASP A 6 11.99 18.37 -44.86
N HIS A 7 10.83 17.93 -44.34
CA HIS A 7 10.27 18.45 -43.11
C HIS A 7 10.95 17.73 -41.94
N ARG A 8 12.11 18.21 -41.54
CA ARG A 8 12.69 17.82 -40.25
C ARG A 8 11.79 18.39 -39.16
N CYS A 9 11.01 17.48 -38.51
CA CYS A 9 10.31 17.77 -37.27
C CYS A 9 11.38 18.01 -36.21
N GLY A 10 11.63 19.26 -35.84
CA GLY A 10 12.49 19.63 -34.72
C GLY A 10 11.83 19.19 -33.43
N ALA A 11 12.24 18.06 -32.87
CA ALA A 11 11.88 17.71 -31.52
C ALA A 11 12.33 18.84 -30.59
N PRO A 12 11.48 19.30 -29.65
CA PRO A 12 11.92 20.29 -28.67
C PRO A 12 13.12 19.73 -27.89
N PRO A 13 14.04 20.59 -27.43
CA PRO A 13 15.17 20.13 -26.62
C PRO A 13 14.67 19.34 -25.44
N CYS A 14 15.25 18.16 -25.26
CA CYS A 14 14.99 17.31 -24.09
C CYS A 14 15.27 18.18 -22.85
N GLN A 15 14.21 18.70 -22.24
CA GLN A 15 14.33 19.38 -20.95
C GLN A 15 14.82 18.31 -19.96
N THR A 16 15.99 18.53 -19.39
CA THR A 16 16.52 17.71 -18.31
C THR A 16 15.52 17.86 -17.16
N VAL A 17 14.63 16.90 -17.01
CA VAL A 17 13.69 16.85 -15.89
C VAL A 17 14.56 16.73 -14.64
N ARG A 18 14.48 17.72 -13.78
CA ARG A 18 15.19 17.70 -12.49
C ARG A 18 14.51 16.62 -11.66
N VAL A 19 15.16 15.47 -11.49
CA VAL A 19 14.67 14.38 -10.65
C VAL A 19 14.66 14.90 -9.21
N THR A 20 13.49 15.08 -8.64
CA THR A 20 13.30 15.53 -7.25
C THR A 20 12.95 14.38 -6.32
N ALA A 21 12.34 13.31 -6.85
CA ALA A 21 11.93 12.15 -6.08
C ALA A 21 13.12 11.24 -5.74
N THR A 22 13.16 10.79 -4.50
CA THR A 22 14.17 9.84 -4.00
C THR A 22 13.50 8.76 -3.16
N ARG A 23 13.98 7.51 -3.28
CA ARG A 23 13.53 6.43 -2.38
C ARG A 23 13.89 6.80 -0.95
N PRO A 24 12.90 6.84 -0.01
CA PRO A 24 13.20 7.04 1.41
C PRO A 24 13.96 5.87 2.00
N GLU A 25 14.85 6.15 2.95
CA GLU A 25 15.41 5.11 3.79
C GLU A 25 14.31 4.47 4.65
N PRO A 26 14.27 3.13 4.79
CA PRO A 26 13.28 2.45 5.60
C PRO A 26 13.56 2.65 7.09
N THR A 27 13.00 3.70 7.69
CA THR A 27 13.10 4.01 9.11
C THR A 27 11.74 3.89 9.80
N PRO A 28 11.68 3.67 11.13
CA PRO A 28 10.43 3.67 11.86
C PRO A 28 9.68 5.00 11.72
N ILE A 29 8.37 4.95 11.56
CA ILE A 29 7.49 6.12 11.45
C ILE A 29 6.46 6.04 12.59
N ALA A 30 6.48 7.01 13.49
CA ALA A 30 5.56 7.04 14.63
C ALA A 30 4.25 7.72 14.25
N GLY A 31 3.13 7.08 14.56
CA GLY A 31 1.79 7.62 14.56
C GLY A 31 1.18 7.61 15.95
N ARG A 32 -0.08 7.98 16.05
CA ARG A 32 -0.85 8.04 17.30
C ARG A 32 -1.45 6.68 17.68
N PHE A 33 -1.92 5.93 16.70
CA PHE A 33 -2.59 4.63 16.86
C PHE A 33 -1.75 3.48 16.36
N VAL A 34 -0.85 3.75 15.41
CA VAL A 34 0.09 2.78 14.89
C VAL A 34 1.47 3.39 14.74
N ARG A 35 2.50 2.56 14.83
CA ARG A 35 3.81 2.86 14.29
C ARG A 35 4.12 1.90 13.15
N LEU A 36 4.81 2.38 12.16
CA LEU A 36 5.31 1.59 11.05
C LEU A 36 6.79 1.29 11.33
N GLU A 37 7.15 0.04 11.45
CA GLU A 37 8.54 -0.40 11.58
C GLU A 37 8.98 -1.12 10.32
N PRO A 38 10.22 -0.90 9.82
CA PRO A 38 10.72 -1.70 8.71
C PRO A 38 10.50 -3.18 8.99
N LEU A 39 9.81 -3.86 8.06
CA LEU A 39 9.50 -5.27 8.22
C LEU A 39 10.80 -6.09 8.20
N GLN A 40 10.93 -6.97 9.15
CA GLN A 40 12.07 -7.90 9.26
C GLN A 40 11.56 -9.34 9.30
N ARG A 41 12.41 -10.28 8.95
CA ARG A 41 12.08 -11.71 9.02
C ARG A 41 11.67 -12.15 10.42
N ALA A 42 12.25 -11.54 11.45
CA ALA A 42 11.85 -11.77 12.84
C ALA A 42 10.38 -11.39 13.15
N HIS A 43 9.75 -10.58 12.30
CA HIS A 43 8.33 -10.23 12.44
C HIS A 43 7.38 -11.29 11.86
N LEU A 44 7.88 -12.24 11.02
CA LEU A 44 7.02 -13.17 10.28
C LEU A 44 6.12 -14.05 11.15
N PRO A 45 6.57 -14.57 12.31
CA PRO A 45 5.67 -15.31 13.21
C PRO A 45 4.51 -14.46 13.72
N ALA A 46 4.77 -13.23 14.15
CA ALA A 46 3.71 -12.31 14.60
C ALA A 46 2.82 -11.87 13.42
N LEU A 47 3.39 -11.68 12.23
CA LEU A 47 2.65 -11.34 11.03
C LEU A 47 1.72 -12.49 10.60
N PHE A 48 2.17 -13.75 10.73
CA PHE A 48 1.32 -14.92 10.51
C PHE A 48 0.09 -14.92 11.44
N LEU A 49 0.28 -14.65 12.72
CA LEU A 49 -0.83 -14.56 13.69
C LEU A 49 -1.82 -13.44 13.33
N ALA A 50 -1.34 -12.35 12.78
CA ALA A 50 -2.16 -11.20 12.39
C ALA A 50 -2.92 -11.44 11.08
N ILE A 51 -2.22 -11.81 10.00
CA ILE A 51 -2.79 -11.85 8.65
C ILE A 51 -2.88 -13.24 8.03
N GLY A 52 -2.34 -14.28 8.65
CA GLY A 52 -2.49 -15.70 8.23
C GLY A 52 -3.91 -16.19 8.44
N HIS A 53 -4.88 -15.54 7.80
CA HIS A 53 -6.31 -15.82 7.96
C HIS A 53 -7.01 -15.87 6.60
N PRO A 54 -7.90 -16.86 6.34
CA PRO A 54 -8.57 -17.00 5.04
C PRO A 54 -9.24 -15.73 4.54
N LEU A 55 -9.87 -14.95 5.43
CA LEU A 55 -10.53 -13.68 5.07
C LEU A 55 -9.58 -12.63 4.48
N VAL A 56 -8.30 -12.67 4.82
CA VAL A 56 -7.31 -11.75 4.25
C VAL A 56 -7.03 -12.12 2.79
N PHE A 57 -6.88 -13.41 2.51
CA PHE A 57 -6.57 -13.92 1.18
C PHE A 57 -7.81 -13.98 0.27
N ALA A 58 -9.01 -14.13 0.83
CA ALA A 58 -10.28 -14.16 0.08
C ALA A 58 -10.46 -12.95 -0.85
N GLY A 59 -9.91 -11.79 -0.49
CA GLY A 59 -9.96 -10.56 -1.30
C GLY A 59 -8.86 -10.41 -2.35
N GLY A 60 -8.10 -11.47 -2.64
CA GLY A 60 -7.03 -11.44 -3.66
C GLY A 60 -5.65 -11.03 -3.15
N TYR A 61 -5.47 -10.82 -1.83
CA TYR A 61 -4.15 -10.63 -1.23
C TYR A 61 -3.30 -11.89 -1.40
N GLY A 62 -1.99 -11.72 -1.61
CA GLY A 62 -1.04 -12.83 -1.63
C GLY A 62 -1.29 -13.90 -2.70
N GLY A 63 -1.91 -13.54 -3.82
CA GLY A 63 -2.27 -14.49 -4.88
C GLY A 63 -3.69 -15.05 -4.76
N GLY A 64 -4.50 -14.51 -3.84
CA GLY A 64 -5.88 -14.94 -3.62
C GLY A 64 -6.03 -16.14 -2.67
N PRO A 65 -7.21 -16.79 -2.62
CA PRO A 65 -7.46 -17.90 -1.71
C PRO A 65 -6.45 -19.05 -1.80
N SER A 66 -5.96 -19.36 -3.00
CA SER A 66 -4.96 -20.39 -3.25
C SER A 66 -3.56 -20.02 -2.75
N GLY A 67 -3.32 -18.73 -2.45
CA GLY A 67 -2.09 -18.25 -1.81
C GLY A 67 -2.08 -18.40 -0.29
N TYR A 68 -3.23 -18.69 0.32
CA TYR A 68 -3.34 -18.88 1.76
C TYR A 68 -2.52 -20.07 2.27
N ARG A 69 -1.88 -19.88 3.41
CA ARG A 69 -1.16 -20.91 4.16
C ARG A 69 -1.70 -20.94 5.59
N ASP A 70 -2.10 -22.11 6.08
CA ASP A 70 -2.72 -22.31 7.39
C ASP A 70 -1.73 -22.67 8.51
N PHE A 71 -0.42 -22.70 8.17
CA PHE A 71 0.67 -22.97 9.10
C PHE A 71 1.83 -21.99 8.91
N GLU A 72 2.53 -21.71 10.01
CA GLU A 72 3.55 -20.66 10.10
C GLU A 72 4.71 -20.84 9.14
N GLU A 73 5.24 -22.08 9.02
CA GLU A 73 6.38 -22.35 8.13
C GLU A 73 6.04 -22.06 6.66
N GLY A 74 4.89 -22.55 6.18
CA GLY A 74 4.43 -22.27 4.82
C GLY A 74 4.10 -20.80 4.57
N PHE A 75 3.63 -20.08 5.60
CA PHE A 75 3.45 -18.63 5.52
C PHE A 75 4.80 -17.91 5.42
N THR A 76 5.80 -18.35 6.18
CA THR A 76 7.15 -17.79 6.14
C THR A 76 7.79 -17.98 4.77
N ASP A 77 7.72 -19.18 4.21
CA ASP A 77 8.25 -19.50 2.88
C ASP A 77 7.56 -18.64 1.79
N TRP A 78 6.24 -18.48 1.88
CA TRP A 78 5.50 -17.59 1.00
C TRP A 78 5.94 -16.13 1.16
N ALA A 79 6.10 -15.64 2.39
CA ALA A 79 6.46 -14.27 2.70
C ALA A 79 7.86 -13.89 2.17
N GLU A 80 8.81 -14.84 2.16
CA GLU A 80 10.16 -14.64 1.62
C GLU A 80 10.14 -14.30 0.12
N THR A 81 9.17 -14.81 -0.61
CA THR A 81 9.04 -14.56 -2.06
C THR A 81 8.01 -13.48 -2.40
N TYR A 82 7.11 -13.18 -1.49
CA TYR A 82 6.00 -12.26 -1.73
C TYR A 82 6.34 -10.80 -1.45
N PHE A 83 7.10 -10.52 -0.38
CA PHE A 83 7.45 -9.15 -0.03
C PHE A 83 8.64 -8.63 -0.83
N CYS A 84 8.62 -7.32 -1.13
CA CYS A 84 9.69 -6.62 -1.83
C CYS A 84 10.84 -6.29 -0.86
N TRP A 85 11.57 -7.29 -0.39
CA TRP A 85 12.62 -7.14 0.63
C TRP A 85 13.74 -6.18 0.21
N ASP A 86 14.15 -6.21 -1.04
CA ASP A 86 15.29 -5.45 -1.55
C ASP A 86 14.85 -4.18 -2.31
N ASP A 87 13.78 -4.28 -3.10
CA ASP A 87 13.33 -3.22 -4.01
C ASP A 87 12.25 -2.32 -3.43
N GLY A 88 11.64 -2.71 -2.30
CA GLY A 88 10.60 -1.98 -1.60
C GLY A 88 11.01 -1.59 -0.19
N ASN A 89 10.14 -0.83 0.45
CA ASN A 89 10.19 -0.53 1.88
C ASN A 89 8.96 -1.16 2.54
N PRO A 90 8.98 -2.47 2.85
CA PRO A 90 7.91 -3.12 3.59
C PRO A 90 7.94 -2.69 5.06
N TYR A 91 6.77 -2.46 5.64
CA TYR A 91 6.60 -2.09 7.04
C TYR A 91 5.67 -3.05 7.76
N ALA A 92 6.04 -3.42 8.96
CA ALA A 92 5.13 -3.98 9.97
C ALA A 92 4.29 -2.84 10.55
N VAL A 93 2.99 -3.09 10.70
CA VAL A 93 2.04 -2.15 11.33
C VAL A 93 1.80 -2.62 12.75
N ILE A 94 2.22 -1.81 13.72
CA ILE A 94 2.22 -2.16 15.14
C ILE A 94 1.32 -1.17 15.88
N LEU A 95 0.45 -1.67 16.75
CA LEU A 95 -0.45 -0.83 17.53
C LEU A 95 0.32 0.01 18.57
N VAL A 96 -0.20 1.20 18.83
CA VAL A 96 0.31 2.11 19.86
C VAL A 96 -0.79 2.39 20.87
N GLY A 97 -0.45 2.21 22.13
CA GLY A 97 -1.32 2.51 23.26
C GLY A 97 -2.42 1.48 23.52
N GLY A 98 -2.96 1.54 24.76
CA GLY A 98 -4.04 0.66 25.18
C GLY A 98 -3.63 -0.79 25.48
N PRO A 99 -4.61 -1.71 25.53
CA PRO A 99 -4.35 -3.09 25.93
C PRO A 99 -3.59 -3.92 24.88
N HIS A 100 -3.47 -3.41 23.66
CA HIS A 100 -2.82 -4.09 22.54
C HIS A 100 -1.56 -3.35 22.09
N ASP A 101 -0.98 -2.50 22.95
CA ASP A 101 0.26 -1.79 22.65
C ASP A 101 1.38 -2.76 22.29
N GLY A 102 2.08 -2.49 21.19
CA GLY A 102 3.15 -3.33 20.68
C GLY A 102 2.71 -4.53 19.84
N GLU A 103 1.41 -4.83 19.74
CA GLU A 103 0.95 -5.93 18.89
C GLU A 103 1.07 -5.59 17.40
N LEU A 104 1.68 -6.49 16.63
CA LEU A 104 1.76 -6.41 15.17
C LEU A 104 0.40 -6.82 14.57
N VAL A 105 -0.22 -5.93 13.81
CA VAL A 105 -1.58 -6.14 13.28
C VAL A 105 -1.66 -6.11 11.75
N GLY A 106 -0.53 -6.05 11.07
CA GLY A 106 -0.52 -6.08 9.62
C GLY A 106 0.77 -5.61 8.99
N THR A 107 0.69 -5.39 7.69
CA THR A 107 1.79 -4.91 6.87
C THR A 107 1.30 -3.95 5.80
N THR A 108 2.19 -3.10 5.32
CA THR A 108 2.00 -2.23 4.17
C THR A 108 3.37 -1.87 3.59
N THR A 109 3.46 -1.65 2.29
CA THR A 109 4.76 -1.45 1.62
C THR A 109 4.71 -0.21 0.74
N LEU A 110 5.77 0.58 0.74
CA LEU A 110 6.06 1.58 -0.28
C LEU A 110 7.08 0.97 -1.25
N ALA A 111 6.73 0.86 -2.53
CA ALA A 111 7.54 0.17 -3.53
C ALA A 111 7.34 0.75 -4.94
N ASP A 112 7.84 0.05 -5.95
CA ASP A 112 7.76 0.46 -7.36
C ASP A 112 8.23 1.92 -7.54
N PHE A 113 9.42 2.22 -7.00
CA PHE A 113 9.99 3.56 -7.07
C PHE A 113 10.43 3.90 -8.49
N GLU A 114 9.81 4.90 -9.10
CA GLU A 114 10.14 5.47 -10.39
C GLU A 114 10.52 6.96 -10.26
N PRO A 115 11.72 7.31 -9.75
CA PRO A 115 12.08 8.70 -9.45
C PRO A 115 11.97 9.64 -10.65
N HIS A 116 12.32 9.17 -11.85
CA HIS A 116 12.23 9.97 -13.08
C HIS A 116 10.80 10.32 -13.50
N ARG A 117 9.81 9.57 -12.99
CA ARG A 117 8.37 9.81 -13.19
C ARG A 117 7.72 10.39 -11.94
N GLU A 118 8.51 10.60 -10.90
CA GLU A 118 8.02 10.99 -9.57
C GLU A 118 6.89 10.08 -9.07
N ALA A 119 6.95 8.78 -9.40
CA ALA A 119 5.90 7.83 -9.12
C ALA A 119 6.37 6.73 -8.16
N THR A 120 5.46 6.29 -7.30
CA THR A 120 5.64 5.15 -6.40
C THR A 120 4.31 4.45 -6.15
N HIS A 121 4.33 3.33 -5.44
CA HIS A 121 3.17 2.50 -5.15
C HIS A 121 3.08 2.17 -3.66
N ILE A 122 1.92 2.32 -3.07
CA ILE A 122 1.59 1.73 -1.78
C ILE A 122 0.78 0.45 -1.99
N GLY A 123 1.41 -0.69 -1.72
CA GLY A 123 0.83 -2.01 -1.92
C GLY A 123 1.13 -2.97 -0.78
N TRP A 124 0.96 -4.27 -1.03
CA TRP A 124 1.19 -5.36 -0.07
C TRP A 124 0.54 -5.11 1.28
N THR A 125 -0.61 -4.43 1.28
CA THR A 125 -1.30 -4.01 2.49
C THR A 125 -2.28 -5.08 2.93
N ALA A 126 -2.09 -5.59 4.13
CA ALA A 126 -3.03 -6.47 4.81
C ALA A 126 -3.06 -6.16 6.31
N TYR A 127 -4.22 -6.31 6.91
CA TYR A 127 -4.41 -6.13 8.35
C TYR A 127 -5.19 -7.29 8.94
N ASP A 128 -4.93 -7.57 10.22
CA ASP A 128 -5.75 -8.47 11.01
C ASP A 128 -7.24 -8.08 10.87
N PRO A 129 -8.11 -9.02 10.55
CA PRO A 129 -9.55 -8.74 10.46
C PRO A 129 -10.14 -8.06 11.71
N ARG A 130 -9.55 -8.28 12.89
CA ARG A 130 -9.98 -7.65 14.14
C ARG A 130 -9.79 -6.13 14.19
N VAL A 131 -8.92 -5.57 13.36
CA VAL A 131 -8.70 -4.09 13.29
C VAL A 131 -9.34 -3.44 12.07
N TRP A 132 -10.07 -4.17 11.24
CA TRP A 132 -10.76 -3.58 10.10
C TRP A 132 -11.79 -2.53 10.52
N GLY A 133 -11.84 -1.43 9.79
CA GLY A 133 -12.73 -0.30 10.09
C GLY A 133 -12.36 0.51 11.34
N THR A 134 -11.15 0.35 11.86
CA THR A 134 -10.59 1.18 12.94
C THR A 134 -9.70 2.30 12.39
N ALA A 135 -8.94 2.98 13.25
CA ALA A 135 -7.97 4.01 12.89
C ALA A 135 -6.77 3.47 12.10
N VAL A 136 -6.44 2.18 12.24
CA VAL A 136 -5.21 1.55 11.71
C VAL A 136 -4.98 1.84 10.24
N HIS A 137 -5.96 1.55 9.37
CA HIS A 137 -5.81 1.77 7.93
C HIS A 137 -5.62 3.26 7.57
N ALA A 138 -6.40 4.14 8.21
CA ALA A 138 -6.34 5.58 7.92
C ALA A 138 -4.98 6.17 8.31
N GLU A 139 -4.46 5.81 9.49
CA GLU A 139 -3.19 6.34 9.95
C GLU A 139 -2.00 5.72 9.19
N ALA A 140 -1.99 4.42 8.95
CA ALA A 140 -0.93 3.80 8.14
C ALA A 140 -0.83 4.43 6.74
N LYS A 141 -1.98 4.79 6.13
CA LYS A 141 -1.98 5.50 4.83
C LYS A 141 -1.55 6.94 4.95
N LEU A 142 -1.95 7.65 6.02
CA LEU A 142 -1.49 9.01 6.29
C LEU A 142 0.03 9.08 6.40
N LEU A 143 0.63 8.16 7.15
CA LEU A 143 2.07 8.08 7.36
C LEU A 143 2.84 7.76 6.07
N LEU A 144 2.42 6.72 5.31
CA LEU A 144 3.13 6.35 4.08
C LEU A 144 2.95 7.35 2.93
N LEU A 145 1.77 7.95 2.80
CA LEU A 145 1.54 9.01 1.81
C LEU A 145 2.37 10.25 2.15
N GLY A 146 2.43 10.63 3.43
CA GLY A 146 3.29 11.71 3.90
C GLY A 146 4.75 11.46 3.54
N LEU A 147 5.27 10.27 3.88
CA LEU A 147 6.65 9.87 3.53
C LEU A 147 6.92 9.96 2.02
N ALA A 148 6.00 9.47 1.18
CA ALA A 148 6.18 9.52 -0.26
C ALA A 148 6.25 10.95 -0.81
N PHE A 149 5.31 11.82 -0.41
CA PHE A 149 5.27 13.20 -0.89
C PHE A 149 6.42 14.05 -0.34
N GLU A 150 6.86 13.83 0.91
CA GLU A 150 8.04 14.47 1.50
C GLU A 150 9.34 14.12 0.77
N HIS A 151 9.39 12.94 0.12
CA HIS A 151 10.51 12.50 -0.69
C HIS A 151 10.38 12.87 -2.19
N GLY A 152 9.46 13.79 -2.52
CA GLY A 152 9.35 14.38 -3.85
C GLY A 152 8.58 13.55 -4.87
N PHE A 153 7.92 12.45 -4.46
CA PHE A 153 7.02 11.73 -5.37
C PHE A 153 5.80 12.58 -5.66
N GLY A 154 5.48 12.77 -6.94
CA GLY A 154 4.30 13.51 -7.40
C GLY A 154 3.04 12.64 -7.51
N ARG A 155 3.21 11.30 -7.53
CA ARG A 155 2.11 10.36 -7.72
C ARG A 155 2.30 9.08 -6.90
N VAL A 156 1.30 8.72 -6.12
CA VAL A 156 1.25 7.44 -5.40
C VAL A 156 0.12 6.58 -5.97
N LYS A 157 0.48 5.46 -6.61
CA LYS A 157 -0.45 4.42 -7.06
C LYS A 157 -0.91 3.59 -5.85
N ILE A 158 -2.17 3.17 -5.86
CA ILE A 158 -2.72 2.16 -4.95
C ILE A 158 -3.63 1.26 -5.79
N GLN A 159 -3.57 -0.05 -5.57
CA GLN A 159 -4.40 -0.96 -6.36
C GLN A 159 -4.99 -2.08 -5.52
N ALA A 160 -6.11 -2.62 -6.00
CA ALA A 160 -6.77 -3.78 -5.42
C ALA A 160 -7.18 -4.75 -6.52
N ASP A 161 -7.44 -6.00 -6.17
CA ASP A 161 -8.19 -6.90 -7.04
C ASP A 161 -9.53 -6.25 -7.41
N ALA A 162 -9.87 -6.26 -8.69
CA ALA A 162 -11.11 -5.64 -9.17
C ALA A 162 -12.36 -6.23 -8.51
N LEU A 163 -12.30 -7.49 -8.06
CA LEU A 163 -13.35 -8.19 -7.34
C LEU A 163 -13.38 -7.87 -5.84
N ASN A 164 -12.34 -7.24 -5.30
CA ASN A 164 -12.27 -6.89 -3.88
C ASN A 164 -12.97 -5.56 -3.58
N GLU A 165 -14.30 -5.59 -3.49
CA GLU A 165 -15.11 -4.41 -3.21
C GLU A 165 -14.72 -3.70 -1.91
N ARG A 166 -14.38 -4.48 -0.85
CA ARG A 166 -13.94 -3.91 0.43
C ARG A 166 -12.66 -3.09 0.27
N SER A 167 -11.66 -3.63 -0.42
CA SER A 167 -10.40 -2.92 -0.64
C SER A 167 -10.62 -1.68 -1.51
N ARG A 168 -11.40 -1.80 -2.59
CA ARG A 168 -11.74 -0.68 -3.47
C ARG A 168 -12.46 0.43 -2.69
N ALA A 169 -13.44 0.08 -1.85
CA ALA A 169 -14.13 1.05 -0.99
C ALA A 169 -13.16 1.69 0.04
N ALA A 170 -12.24 0.92 0.62
CA ALA A 170 -11.25 1.44 1.56
C ALA A 170 -10.29 2.43 0.87
N ILE A 171 -9.84 2.12 -0.35
CA ILE A 171 -8.94 2.99 -1.14
C ILE A 171 -9.69 4.26 -1.57
N GLY A 172 -10.91 4.16 -2.09
CA GLY A 172 -11.74 5.34 -2.39
C GLY A 172 -12.02 6.18 -1.14
N GLY A 173 -12.26 5.52 -0.01
CA GLY A 173 -12.56 6.15 1.28
C GLY A 173 -11.41 6.96 1.91
N ILE A 174 -10.18 6.80 1.45
CA ILE A 174 -9.06 7.69 1.82
C ILE A 174 -8.90 8.88 0.88
N GLY A 175 -9.75 9.00 -0.14
CA GLY A 175 -9.73 10.12 -1.08
C GLY A 175 -8.91 9.86 -2.35
N ALA A 176 -8.50 8.63 -2.62
CA ALA A 176 -7.82 8.25 -3.86
C ALA A 176 -8.78 8.30 -5.06
N THR A 177 -8.29 8.76 -6.19
CA THR A 177 -9.05 8.83 -7.45
C THR A 177 -8.97 7.49 -8.17
N PHE A 178 -10.12 6.94 -8.57
CA PHE A 178 -10.18 5.73 -9.39
C PHE A 178 -9.80 6.07 -10.84
N GLU A 179 -8.85 5.32 -11.41
CA GLU A 179 -8.34 5.56 -12.78
C GLU A 179 -8.83 4.53 -13.79
N GLY A 180 -9.20 3.34 -13.34
CA GLY A 180 -9.69 2.30 -14.23
C GLY A 180 -9.36 0.89 -13.78
N ILE A 181 -9.68 -0.07 -14.67
CA ILE A 181 -9.36 -1.48 -14.50
C ILE A 181 -8.28 -1.87 -15.50
N VAL A 182 -7.16 -2.37 -14.97
CA VAL A 182 -6.12 -3.04 -15.77
C VAL A 182 -6.50 -4.50 -15.84
N ARG A 183 -6.79 -4.97 -17.06
CA ARG A 183 -7.18 -6.35 -17.28
C ARG A 183 -5.97 -7.27 -17.35
N ARG A 184 -6.10 -8.48 -16.79
CA ARG A 184 -5.05 -9.50 -16.80
C ARG A 184 -3.70 -8.97 -16.29
N ASP A 185 -3.74 -8.25 -15.17
CA ASP A 185 -2.62 -7.48 -14.62
C ASP A 185 -1.60 -8.36 -13.88
N LEU A 186 -2.08 -9.25 -13.01
CA LEU A 186 -1.22 -10.07 -12.18
C LEU A 186 -1.66 -11.55 -12.19
N PRO A 187 -0.71 -12.51 -12.17
CA PRO A 187 -1.05 -13.92 -11.99
C PRO A 187 -1.54 -14.15 -10.55
N ARG A 188 -2.46 -15.11 -10.39
CA ARG A 188 -2.89 -15.63 -9.09
C ARG A 188 -2.16 -16.95 -8.81
N ALA A 189 -2.23 -17.38 -7.55
CA ALA A 189 -1.61 -18.65 -7.12
C ALA A 189 -2.27 -19.92 -7.72
N ASP A 190 -3.41 -19.77 -8.38
CA ASP A 190 -4.14 -20.83 -9.10
C ASP A 190 -3.98 -20.75 -10.62
N ASP A 191 -2.95 -20.06 -11.10
CA ASP A 191 -2.66 -19.80 -12.52
C ASP A 191 -3.73 -18.96 -13.26
N SER A 192 -4.76 -18.51 -12.58
CA SER A 192 -5.70 -17.53 -13.13
C SER A 192 -5.10 -16.13 -13.14
N TRP A 193 -5.82 -15.18 -13.74
CA TRP A 193 -5.37 -13.79 -13.82
C TRP A 193 -6.28 -12.87 -13.03
N ARG A 194 -5.65 -11.94 -12.32
CA ARG A 194 -6.29 -10.84 -11.63
C ARG A 194 -6.42 -9.65 -12.56
N ASP A 195 -7.61 -9.06 -12.59
CA ASP A 195 -7.81 -7.69 -13.04
C ASP A 195 -7.59 -6.75 -11.84
N SER A 196 -6.89 -5.63 -12.04
CA SER A 196 -6.60 -4.68 -10.97
C SER A 196 -7.39 -3.39 -11.13
N ALA A 197 -8.12 -3.01 -10.08
CA ALA A 197 -8.67 -1.67 -9.93
C ALA A 197 -7.56 -0.73 -9.47
N VAL A 198 -7.18 0.22 -10.31
CA VAL A 198 -6.10 1.17 -10.07
C VAL A 198 -6.65 2.49 -9.59
N PHE A 199 -6.03 3.03 -8.56
CA PHE A 199 -6.29 4.33 -7.96
C PHE A 199 -4.99 5.11 -7.82
N SER A 200 -5.09 6.42 -7.70
CA SER A 200 -3.93 7.26 -7.37
C SER A 200 -4.30 8.41 -6.45
N ILE A 201 -3.28 8.92 -5.79
CA ILE A 201 -3.26 10.22 -5.13
C ILE A 201 -2.06 10.97 -5.71
N ILE A 202 -2.29 12.18 -6.24
CA ILE A 202 -1.24 13.06 -6.74
C ILE A 202 -0.90 14.13 -5.71
N VAL A 203 0.25 14.76 -5.85
CA VAL A 203 0.73 15.77 -4.88
C VAL A 203 -0.24 16.94 -4.72
N GLU A 204 -0.94 17.31 -5.79
CA GLU A 204 -1.97 18.37 -5.78
C GLU A 204 -3.21 17.99 -4.95
N ASP A 205 -3.55 16.69 -4.90
CA ASP A 205 -4.64 16.18 -4.06
C ASP A 205 -4.25 16.01 -2.59
N TRP A 206 -2.95 15.91 -2.30
CA TRP A 206 -2.45 15.54 -0.99
C TRP A 206 -2.96 16.42 0.15
N PRO A 207 -3.00 17.77 0.04
CA PRO A 207 -3.53 18.61 1.12
C PRO A 207 -4.98 18.25 1.50
N ARG A 208 -5.82 17.97 0.52
CA ARG A 208 -7.22 17.57 0.71
C ARG A 208 -7.32 16.16 1.32
N VAL A 209 -6.55 15.21 0.80
CA VAL A 209 -6.52 13.83 1.27
C VAL A 209 -6.00 13.77 2.71
N ARG A 210 -4.92 14.47 3.00
CA ARG A 210 -4.34 14.59 4.33
C ARG A 210 -5.36 15.11 5.35
N ALA A 211 -6.00 16.24 5.06
CA ALA A 211 -7.02 16.82 5.94
C ALA A 211 -8.19 15.84 6.17
N GLY A 212 -8.61 15.09 5.15
CA GLY A 212 -9.65 14.07 5.27
C GLY A 212 -9.26 12.91 6.18
N LEU A 213 -8.02 12.44 6.09
CA LEU A 213 -7.47 11.38 6.95
C LEU A 213 -7.31 11.87 8.39
N GLU A 214 -6.74 13.07 8.60
CA GLU A 214 -6.61 13.69 9.91
C GLU A 214 -7.99 13.88 10.58
N ALA A 215 -8.98 14.39 9.87
CA ALA A 215 -10.35 14.52 10.39
C ALA A 215 -10.99 13.17 10.74
N ARG A 216 -10.66 12.10 10.00
CA ARG A 216 -11.11 10.75 10.33
C ARG A 216 -10.48 10.24 11.63
N LEU A 217 -9.19 10.49 11.84
CA LEU A 217 -8.48 10.12 13.06
C LEU A 217 -8.98 10.93 14.26
N GLU A 218 -9.26 12.23 14.09
CA GLU A 218 -9.87 13.06 15.13
C GLU A 218 -11.24 12.56 15.58
N ARG A 219 -12.09 12.07 14.66
CA ARG A 219 -13.37 11.43 15.04
C ARG A 219 -13.19 10.15 15.84
N HIS A 220 -12.06 9.46 15.70
CA HIS A 220 -11.74 8.31 16.53
C HIS A 220 -11.44 8.72 17.99
N GLY A 221 -11.00 9.95 18.22
CA GLY A 221 -10.63 10.52 19.53
C GLY A 221 -9.37 9.84 20.09
N ASP A 222 -9.13 9.97 21.40
CA ASP A 222 -7.93 9.39 22.05
C ASP A 222 -8.11 7.91 22.46
N ARG A 223 -9.19 7.27 21.99
CA ARG A 223 -9.47 5.88 22.34
C ARG A 223 -8.48 4.95 21.65
N PRO A 224 -7.82 4.05 22.39
CA PRO A 224 -6.94 3.07 21.77
C PRO A 224 -7.72 2.17 20.81
N VAL A 225 -7.02 1.59 19.86
CA VAL A 225 -7.58 0.57 18.97
C VAL A 225 -7.86 -0.68 19.79
N LEU A 226 -9.11 -1.16 19.75
CA LEU A 226 -9.51 -2.40 20.36
C LEU A 226 -9.80 -3.44 19.28
N PHE A 227 -9.48 -4.69 19.57
CA PHE A 227 -9.83 -5.80 18.70
C PHE A 227 -11.36 -6.00 18.66
N ARG A 228 -11.87 -6.15 17.46
CA ARG A 228 -13.26 -6.51 17.20
C ARG A 228 -13.39 -8.02 17.06
N THR A 229 -14.60 -8.54 17.22
CA THR A 229 -14.88 -9.92 16.80
C THR A 229 -14.54 -10.06 15.31
N ARG A 230 -13.79 -11.12 14.96
CA ARG A 230 -13.52 -11.40 13.55
C ARG A 230 -14.84 -11.58 12.80
N PRO A 231 -14.98 -11.02 11.59
CA PRO A 231 -16.12 -11.35 10.74
C PRO A 231 -16.17 -12.87 10.50
N ALA A 232 -17.37 -13.40 10.43
CA ALA A 232 -17.57 -14.82 10.12
C ALA A 232 -17.21 -15.12 8.66
#